data_e34fb8141cc0f815f66c1c264be948fd
#
_entry.id   e34fb8141cc0f815f66c1c264be948fd
#
_cell.length_a   1.000
_cell.length_b   1.000
_cell.length_c   1.000
_cell.angle_alpha   90.00
_cell.angle_beta   90.00
_cell.angle_gamma   90.00
#
_symmetry.space_group_name_H-M   'P 1'
#
loop_
_entity.id
_entity.type
_entity.pdbx_description
1 polymer ?
#
loop_
_entity_poly.entity_id
_entity_poly.type
_entity_poly.pdbx_seq_one_letter_code
_entity_poly.pdbx_strand_id
1 'polypeptide(L)'
;MTLDLSPDSGARDAGPPVPVPAVGLAERLRGGVSFRRDQLGFLQWAARTHGDIVRFRLFGIPMIMLNHPDHIYRVLVEQRTKYDKDALLYRLVRPVLRDGLIGNPGGELWQRQRRLMQPSFRPVIVAKFAENMTDETTAMLERWERQYAPGAVVNVHEEFGELALRIVNRSLFSARVGRAARDFAEAFTEANALLGRFFKFPFPPLTVPTPAHRRLRRAIDRMDAFVASFVQRRTAAPGDEVDLLTLLMNAVDEDGDGRGMEPEQLHHEVLNLVVGAYETTTNALSWIFYLLAAHPEVERKLHEEADAVLGGRVPRFEDMARTPYARSVVEETLRLYSPAWQFMRRARTEDRIGGFHIPARSNIYLNSYVLHRHPQLWDDPESFDPGRFSPERSAGRPRHAYMPFGGGERICIGQHFALTELHLVLLTLVRRHRFRLPPGQPPVRPQPLITLHPEGGVPLEVHPR
;
A
#
# COMPACT_ATOMS: atom_id res chain seq x y z
N MET A 1 -21.79 38.94 10.42
CA MET A 1 -20.41 39.20 10.85
C MET A 1 -19.52 38.42 9.90
N THR A 2 -19.19 39.06 8.80
CA THR A 2 -18.44 38.52 7.67
C THR A 2 -16.97 38.46 8.05
N LEU A 3 -16.40 37.24 8.11
CA LEU A 3 -14.97 37.02 8.25
C LEU A 3 -14.30 37.30 6.91
N ASP A 4 -13.52 38.37 6.89
CA ASP A 4 -12.64 38.79 5.81
C ASP A 4 -11.51 37.78 5.61
N LEU A 5 -11.54 37.01 4.56
CA LEU A 5 -10.48 36.11 4.13
C LEU A 5 -9.62 36.84 3.08
N SER A 6 -8.88 37.83 3.54
CA SER A 6 -7.85 38.42 2.68
C SER A 6 -6.67 37.46 2.49
N PRO A 7 -6.27 37.15 1.26
CA PRO A 7 -5.06 36.42 0.97
C PRO A 7 -3.89 37.41 0.89
N ASP A 8 -3.33 37.79 2.02
CA ASP A 8 -2.07 38.54 1.98
C ASP A 8 -1.26 38.31 3.27
N SER A 9 -0.30 37.44 3.19
CA SER A 9 0.92 37.58 3.96
C SER A 9 2.09 37.29 3.04
N GLY A 10 2.46 38.35 2.37
CA GLY A 10 3.55 38.43 1.45
C GLY A 10 4.84 37.85 1.95
N ALA A 11 5.69 37.54 1.01
CA ALA A 11 7.10 37.24 1.15
C ALA A 11 7.81 38.21 2.09
N ARG A 12 7.73 37.93 3.41
CA ARG A 12 8.58 38.59 4.39
C ARG A 12 9.91 37.89 4.40
N ASP A 13 10.95 38.67 4.14
CA ASP A 13 12.38 38.44 4.32
C ASP A 13 12.75 37.02 4.71
N ALA A 14 12.97 36.20 3.69
CA ALA A 14 13.56 34.91 3.87
C ALA A 14 15.05 35.12 4.16
N GLY A 15 15.43 35.08 5.41
CA GLY A 15 16.83 35.03 5.83
C GLY A 15 17.64 34.01 5.00
N PRO A 16 18.95 33.92 5.15
CA PRO A 16 19.78 33.03 4.36
C PRO A 16 19.23 31.58 4.45
N PRO A 17 19.33 30.80 3.37
CA PRO A 17 18.76 29.45 3.33
C PRO A 17 19.36 28.55 4.41
N VAL A 18 18.54 28.09 5.36
CA VAL A 18 18.96 27.16 6.41
C VAL A 18 19.06 25.75 5.83
N PRO A 19 20.21 25.10 5.91
CA PRO A 19 20.36 23.74 5.40
C PRO A 19 19.60 22.72 6.27
N VAL A 20 19.02 21.69 5.64
CA VAL A 20 18.35 20.59 6.36
C VAL A 20 19.35 19.86 7.27
N PRO A 21 19.04 19.61 8.56
CA PRO A 21 19.86 18.82 9.47
C PRO A 21 20.25 17.47 8.83
N ALA A 22 21.51 17.10 8.95
CA ALA A 22 22.04 15.92 8.27
C ALA A 22 22.53 14.87 9.28
N VAL A 23 22.15 13.62 9.05
CA VAL A 23 22.67 12.48 9.81
C VAL A 23 24.16 12.28 9.50
N GLY A 24 25.02 12.55 10.50
CA GLY A 24 26.46 12.39 10.40
C GLY A 24 26.94 10.94 10.49
N LEU A 25 28.10 10.62 9.91
CA LEU A 25 28.68 9.28 10.02
C LEU A 25 29.02 8.93 11.48
N ALA A 26 29.63 9.88 12.22
CA ALA A 26 30.00 9.70 13.62
C ALA A 26 28.77 9.46 14.52
N GLU A 27 27.64 10.11 14.25
CA GLU A 27 26.38 9.93 14.99
C GLU A 27 25.80 8.54 14.73
N ARG A 28 25.84 8.07 13.47
CA ARG A 28 25.41 6.72 13.10
C ARG A 28 26.23 5.63 13.78
N LEU A 29 27.54 5.82 13.84
CA LEU A 29 28.45 4.86 14.50
C LEU A 29 28.21 4.85 16.01
N ARG A 30 28.07 6.02 16.65
CA ARG A 30 27.75 6.12 18.09
C ARG A 30 26.39 5.54 18.44
N GLY A 31 25.39 5.78 17.60
CA GLY A 31 24.02 5.25 17.77
C GLY A 31 23.88 3.76 17.41
N GLY A 32 24.92 3.10 16.88
CA GLY A 32 24.87 1.70 16.45
C GLY A 32 23.87 1.45 15.30
N VAL A 33 23.39 2.49 14.62
CA VAL A 33 22.30 2.42 13.66
C VAL A 33 22.79 2.30 12.22
N SER A 34 22.17 1.44 11.45
CA SER A 34 22.52 1.21 10.05
C SER A 34 21.30 0.97 9.20
N PHE A 35 21.08 1.84 8.21
CA PHE A 35 20.01 1.66 7.23
C PHE A 35 20.06 0.29 6.53
N ARG A 36 21.23 -0.33 6.39
CA ARG A 36 21.36 -1.64 5.73
C ARG A 36 20.95 -2.80 6.62
N ARG A 37 21.18 -2.70 7.93
CA ARG A 37 20.88 -3.77 8.91
C ARG A 37 19.46 -3.67 9.41
N ASP A 38 19.04 -2.46 9.79
CA ASP A 38 17.71 -2.15 10.30
C ASP A 38 17.23 -0.83 9.69
N GLN A 39 16.50 -0.93 8.59
CA GLN A 39 16.02 0.22 7.84
C GLN A 39 14.95 1.01 8.61
N LEU A 40 14.02 0.30 9.25
CA LEU A 40 12.92 0.93 9.98
C LEU A 40 13.44 1.60 11.26
N GLY A 41 14.24 0.91 12.04
CA GLY A 41 14.87 1.48 13.24
C GLY A 41 15.77 2.67 12.94
N PHE A 42 16.53 2.64 11.82
CA PHE A 42 17.32 3.80 11.38
C PHE A 42 16.44 5.02 11.10
N LEU A 43 15.32 4.84 10.38
CA LEU A 43 14.44 5.95 10.03
C LEU A 43 13.73 6.53 11.27
N GLN A 44 13.26 5.69 12.18
CA GLN A 44 12.71 6.12 13.46
C GLN A 44 13.73 6.88 14.31
N TRP A 45 14.94 6.32 14.42
CA TRP A 45 16.02 7.00 15.14
C TRP A 45 16.35 8.35 14.52
N ALA A 46 16.47 8.43 13.21
CA ALA A 46 16.77 9.68 12.51
C ALA A 46 15.70 10.77 12.77
N ALA A 47 14.41 10.40 12.72
CA ALA A 47 13.32 11.30 13.04
C ALA A 47 13.33 11.76 14.51
N ARG A 48 13.54 10.84 15.46
CA ARG A 48 13.59 11.17 16.89
C ARG A 48 14.79 12.07 17.26
N THR A 49 15.93 11.90 16.58
CA THR A 49 17.16 12.62 16.90
C THR A 49 17.22 13.99 16.22
N HIS A 50 16.73 14.11 14.99
CA HIS A 50 16.90 15.31 14.16
C HIS A 50 15.56 16.06 13.90
N GLY A 51 14.42 15.51 14.34
CA GLY A 51 13.09 16.11 14.16
C GLY A 51 12.43 15.80 12.83
N ASP A 52 11.50 16.65 12.44
CA ASP A 52 10.53 16.40 11.38
C ASP A 52 11.10 16.52 9.96
N ILE A 53 12.25 17.15 9.79
CA ILE A 53 12.95 17.27 8.51
C ILE A 53 14.39 16.86 8.73
N VAL A 54 14.80 15.77 8.06
CA VAL A 54 16.16 15.25 8.23
C VAL A 54 16.74 14.78 6.90
N ARG A 55 18.01 15.10 6.67
CA ARG A 55 18.77 14.66 5.50
C ARG A 55 19.68 13.48 5.87
N PHE A 56 19.62 12.44 5.06
CA PHE A 56 20.57 11.33 5.12
C PHE A 56 21.03 10.93 3.70
N ARG A 57 21.98 10.02 3.59
CA ARG A 57 22.44 9.51 2.30
C ARG A 57 22.12 8.02 2.15
N LEU A 58 21.47 7.68 1.03
CA LEU A 58 21.28 6.32 0.60
C LEU A 58 22.17 6.09 -0.63
N PHE A 59 23.19 5.24 -0.52
CA PHE A 59 24.20 5.01 -1.58
C PHE A 59 24.86 6.29 -2.13
N GLY A 60 25.12 7.26 -1.26
CA GLY A 60 25.66 8.55 -1.68
C GLY A 60 24.62 9.54 -2.19
N ILE A 61 23.40 9.09 -2.51
CA ILE A 61 22.30 9.94 -2.98
C ILE A 61 21.65 10.65 -1.78
N PRO A 62 21.52 11.98 -1.80
CA PRO A 62 20.88 12.71 -0.71
C PRO A 62 19.37 12.46 -0.72
N MET A 63 18.85 12.15 0.46
CA MET A 63 17.44 11.95 0.76
C MET A 63 17.03 12.96 1.82
N ILE A 64 15.88 13.58 1.69
CA ILE A 64 15.28 14.46 2.69
C ILE A 64 13.99 13.80 3.16
N MET A 65 13.99 13.31 4.40
CA MET A 65 12.79 12.73 5.02
C MET A 65 11.95 13.83 5.65
N LEU A 66 10.64 13.76 5.42
CA LEU A 66 9.64 14.61 6.06
C LEU A 66 8.74 13.74 6.95
N ASN A 67 8.57 14.17 8.19
CA ASN A 67 7.85 13.40 9.21
C ASN A 67 6.78 14.23 9.95
N HIS A 68 6.30 15.34 9.35
CA HIS A 68 5.22 16.17 9.88
C HIS A 68 4.09 16.31 8.85
N PRO A 69 2.82 16.27 9.27
CA PRO A 69 1.67 16.38 8.37
C PRO A 69 1.69 17.62 7.47
N ASP A 70 2.05 18.79 8.01
CA ASP A 70 2.06 20.04 7.25
C ASP A 70 3.16 20.04 6.17
N HIS A 71 4.34 19.50 6.48
CA HIS A 71 5.41 19.36 5.50
C HIS A 71 5.04 18.42 4.36
N ILE A 72 4.34 17.33 4.71
CA ILE A 72 3.83 16.35 3.75
C ILE A 72 2.70 16.97 2.91
N TYR A 73 1.78 17.70 3.54
CA TYR A 73 0.72 18.44 2.85
C TYR A 73 1.28 19.41 1.82
N ARG A 74 2.31 20.17 2.20
CA ARG A 74 3.00 21.09 1.28
C ARG A 74 3.49 20.37 0.03
N VAL A 75 4.17 19.24 0.17
CA VAL A 75 4.73 18.48 -0.97
C VAL A 75 3.65 17.80 -1.82
N LEU A 76 2.63 17.22 -1.18
CA LEU A 76 1.65 16.39 -1.89
C LEU A 76 0.46 17.19 -2.44
N VAL A 77 0.16 18.35 -1.87
CA VAL A 77 -1.05 19.14 -2.19
C VAL A 77 -0.73 20.57 -2.57
N GLU A 78 -0.17 21.34 -1.63
CA GLU A 78 0.02 22.80 -1.81
C GLU A 78 0.97 23.14 -2.95
N GLN A 79 2.16 22.52 -2.96
CA GLN A 79 3.20 22.76 -3.95
C GLN A 79 3.39 21.54 -4.90
N ARG A 80 2.32 20.76 -5.15
CA ARG A 80 2.39 19.51 -5.92
C ARG A 80 3.06 19.66 -7.30
N THR A 81 2.94 20.81 -7.94
CA THR A 81 3.53 21.08 -9.25
C THR A 81 5.06 21.21 -9.23
N LYS A 82 5.64 21.48 -8.04
CA LYS A 82 7.09 21.50 -7.85
C LYS A 82 7.68 20.10 -7.65
N TYR A 83 6.84 19.06 -7.54
CA TYR A 83 7.28 17.70 -7.22
C TYR A 83 6.73 16.69 -8.22
N ASP A 84 7.57 15.73 -8.61
CA ASP A 84 7.17 14.61 -9.46
C ASP A 84 7.53 13.26 -8.81
N LYS A 85 7.20 12.16 -9.50
CA LYS A 85 7.55 10.80 -9.07
C LYS A 85 8.84 10.28 -9.73
N ASP A 86 9.62 11.09 -10.42
CA ASP A 86 10.91 10.67 -10.99
C ASP A 86 11.99 10.57 -9.90
N ALA A 87 11.63 9.99 -8.76
CA ALA A 87 12.46 9.76 -7.59
C ALA A 87 13.10 8.36 -7.62
N LEU A 88 14.13 8.16 -6.80
CA LEU A 88 14.93 6.94 -6.77
C LEU A 88 14.11 5.66 -6.70
N LEU A 89 13.10 5.59 -5.80
CA LEU A 89 12.23 4.42 -5.62
C LEU A 89 11.55 4.03 -6.93
N TYR A 90 10.92 5.00 -7.60
CA TYR A 90 10.13 4.74 -8.80
C TYR A 90 10.99 4.39 -10.01
N ARG A 91 12.19 4.95 -10.10
CA ARG A 91 13.18 4.56 -11.12
C ARG A 91 13.60 3.09 -10.98
N LEU A 92 13.68 2.58 -9.74
CA LEU A 92 14.02 1.18 -9.47
C LEU A 92 12.88 0.21 -9.80
N VAL A 93 11.62 0.60 -9.55
CA VAL A 93 10.46 -0.28 -9.80
C VAL A 93 9.86 -0.13 -11.19
N ARG A 94 10.18 0.94 -11.93
CA ARG A 94 9.66 1.21 -13.27
C ARG A 94 9.87 0.09 -14.29
N PRO A 95 10.98 -0.67 -14.27
CA PRO A 95 11.12 -1.82 -15.17
C PRO A 95 10.02 -2.87 -15.01
N VAL A 96 9.44 -3.00 -13.81
CA VAL A 96 8.30 -3.89 -13.52
C VAL A 96 6.98 -3.19 -13.80
N LEU A 97 6.81 -1.95 -13.31
CA LEU A 97 5.53 -1.22 -13.35
C LEU A 97 5.29 -0.45 -14.66
N ARG A 98 6.28 -0.38 -15.53
CA ARG A 98 6.20 0.35 -16.80
C ARG A 98 5.73 1.80 -16.60
N ASP A 99 4.95 2.33 -17.54
CA ASP A 99 4.38 3.67 -17.51
C ASP A 99 2.91 3.71 -17.03
N GLY A 100 2.45 2.67 -16.30
CA GLY A 100 1.15 2.68 -15.63
C GLY A 100 1.12 3.64 -14.44
N LEU A 101 -0.05 3.84 -13.84
CA LEU A 101 -0.31 4.86 -12.79
C LEU A 101 0.69 4.87 -11.65
N ILE A 102 1.21 3.71 -11.25
CA ILE A 102 2.20 3.60 -10.16
C ILE A 102 3.59 4.00 -10.63
N GLY A 103 4.01 3.55 -11.82
CA GLY A 103 5.36 3.74 -12.37
C GLY A 103 5.58 5.10 -13.04
N ASN A 104 4.53 5.71 -13.55
CA ASN A 104 4.59 6.94 -14.33
C ASN A 104 5.04 8.16 -13.48
N PRO A 105 6.07 8.92 -13.91
CA PRO A 105 6.58 10.05 -13.15
C PRO A 105 5.62 11.23 -13.04
N GLY A 106 4.69 11.42 -13.98
CA GLY A 106 3.72 12.52 -13.99
C GLY A 106 3.51 13.13 -15.37
N GLY A 107 2.88 14.30 -15.40
CA GLY A 107 2.55 15.01 -16.63
C GLY A 107 1.20 14.60 -17.22
N GLU A 108 0.94 15.04 -18.45
CA GLU A 108 -0.36 14.88 -19.13
C GLU A 108 -0.78 13.42 -19.29
N LEU A 109 0.16 12.53 -19.63
CA LEU A 109 -0.12 11.10 -19.77
C LEU A 109 -0.70 10.52 -18.47
N TRP A 110 -0.06 10.80 -17.32
CA TRP A 110 -0.55 10.32 -16.04
C TRP A 110 -1.93 10.90 -15.68
N GLN A 111 -2.13 12.18 -15.93
CA GLN A 111 -3.42 12.84 -15.66
C GLN A 111 -4.54 12.22 -16.48
N ARG A 112 -4.28 11.97 -17.77
CA ARG A 112 -5.21 11.30 -18.67
C ARG A 112 -5.54 9.87 -18.20
N GLN A 113 -4.54 9.08 -17.87
CA GLN A 113 -4.72 7.73 -17.33
C GLN A 113 -5.57 7.75 -16.06
N ARG A 114 -5.27 8.67 -15.14
CA ARG A 114 -6.02 8.83 -13.89
C ARG A 114 -7.49 9.15 -14.14
N ARG A 115 -7.80 10.07 -15.08
CA ARG A 115 -9.20 10.40 -15.44
C ARG A 115 -9.92 9.20 -16.00
N LEU A 116 -9.32 8.48 -16.95
CA LEU A 116 -9.89 7.28 -17.57
C LEU A 116 -10.20 6.17 -16.55
N MET A 117 -9.32 5.95 -15.59
CA MET A 117 -9.46 4.83 -14.65
C MET A 117 -10.34 5.15 -13.44
N GLN A 118 -10.33 6.40 -12.96
CA GLN A 118 -10.97 6.77 -11.69
C GLN A 118 -12.46 6.44 -11.59
N PRO A 119 -13.29 6.56 -12.64
CA PRO A 119 -14.70 6.17 -12.60
C PRO A 119 -14.94 4.70 -12.21
N SER A 120 -14.06 3.79 -12.67
CA SER A 120 -14.13 2.34 -12.38
C SER A 120 -13.86 1.99 -10.91
N PHE A 121 -13.30 2.92 -10.11
CA PHE A 121 -13.00 2.73 -8.70
C PHE A 121 -13.91 3.52 -7.75
N ARG A 122 -15.01 4.06 -8.25
CA ARG A 122 -16.04 4.71 -7.40
C ARG A 122 -16.68 3.67 -6.47
N PRO A 123 -17.09 4.04 -5.24
CA PRO A 123 -17.69 3.09 -4.27
C PRO A 123 -18.86 2.27 -4.83
N VAL A 124 -19.71 2.88 -5.65
CA VAL A 124 -20.86 2.20 -6.30
C VAL A 124 -20.43 1.11 -7.28
N ILE A 125 -19.28 1.26 -7.93
CA ILE A 125 -18.72 0.22 -8.81
C ILE A 125 -18.03 -0.85 -7.99
N VAL A 126 -17.27 -0.45 -6.96
CA VAL A 126 -16.59 -1.38 -6.05
C VAL A 126 -17.59 -2.30 -5.33
N ALA A 127 -18.75 -1.78 -4.95
CA ALA A 127 -19.83 -2.57 -4.34
C ALA A 127 -20.25 -3.78 -5.19
N LYS A 128 -20.16 -3.69 -6.52
CA LYS A 128 -20.50 -4.81 -7.44
C LYS A 128 -19.52 -5.99 -7.32
N PHE A 129 -18.33 -5.77 -6.78
CA PHE A 129 -17.30 -6.79 -6.58
C PHE A 129 -17.32 -7.40 -5.18
N ALA A 130 -18.16 -6.89 -4.27
CA ALA A 130 -18.23 -7.35 -2.88
C ALA A 130 -18.55 -8.85 -2.75
N GLU A 131 -19.47 -9.37 -3.58
CA GLU A 131 -19.79 -10.80 -3.62
C GLU A 131 -18.58 -11.65 -4.04
N ASN A 132 -17.77 -11.18 -5.00
CA ASN A 132 -16.54 -11.88 -5.37
C ASN A 132 -15.61 -12.06 -4.16
N MET A 133 -15.50 -11.02 -3.31
CA MET A 133 -14.64 -11.04 -2.12
C MET A 133 -15.12 -12.03 -1.08
N THR A 134 -16.43 -12.03 -0.80
CA THR A 134 -17.02 -12.92 0.21
C THR A 134 -17.13 -14.36 -0.26
N ASP A 135 -17.40 -14.60 -1.54
CA ASP A 135 -17.48 -15.94 -2.13
C ASP A 135 -16.10 -16.62 -2.15
N GLU A 136 -15.06 -15.92 -2.62
CA GLU A 136 -13.70 -16.48 -2.64
C GLU A 136 -13.17 -16.73 -1.22
N THR A 137 -13.52 -15.85 -0.26
CA THR A 137 -13.18 -16.06 1.15
C THR A 137 -13.92 -17.27 1.73
N THR A 138 -15.20 -17.42 1.42
CA THR A 138 -16.01 -18.57 1.86
C THR A 138 -15.46 -19.88 1.28
N ALA A 139 -15.12 -19.88 -0.01
CA ALA A 139 -14.51 -21.03 -0.67
C ALA A 139 -13.13 -21.39 -0.06
N MET A 140 -12.34 -20.39 0.37
CA MET A 140 -11.10 -20.62 1.11
C MET A 140 -11.39 -21.29 2.46
N LEU A 141 -12.37 -20.79 3.23
CA LEU A 141 -12.74 -21.38 4.51
C LEU A 141 -13.22 -22.83 4.38
N GLU A 142 -14.08 -23.14 3.40
CA GLU A 142 -14.52 -24.49 3.11
C GLU A 142 -13.37 -25.43 2.73
N ARG A 143 -12.34 -24.89 2.04
CA ARG A 143 -11.13 -25.62 1.75
C ARG A 143 -10.32 -25.89 3.02
N TRP A 144 -10.17 -24.90 3.91
CA TRP A 144 -9.47 -25.06 5.19
C TRP A 144 -10.13 -26.11 6.08
N GLU A 145 -11.46 -26.12 6.20
CA GLU A 145 -12.22 -27.08 6.97
C GLU A 145 -12.06 -28.52 6.46
N ARG A 146 -11.78 -28.68 5.17
CA ARG A 146 -11.49 -30.01 4.59
C ARG A 146 -10.02 -30.42 4.73
N GLN A 147 -9.09 -29.45 4.73
CA GLN A 147 -7.64 -29.73 4.69
C GLN A 147 -6.97 -29.75 6.06
N TYR A 148 -7.46 -28.92 6.97
CA TYR A 148 -6.81 -28.67 8.24
C TYR A 148 -7.68 -29.17 9.41
N ALA A 149 -7.06 -29.91 10.35
CA ALA A 149 -7.70 -30.19 11.61
C ALA A 149 -7.84 -28.91 12.47
N PRO A 150 -8.86 -28.85 13.37
CA PRO A 150 -8.95 -27.75 14.33
C PRO A 150 -7.63 -27.54 15.11
N GLY A 151 -7.13 -26.31 15.16
CA GLY A 151 -5.84 -25.98 15.80
C GLY A 151 -4.61 -26.28 14.94
N ALA A 152 -4.78 -26.65 13.69
CA ALA A 152 -3.63 -26.79 12.79
C ALA A 152 -2.94 -25.43 12.57
N VAL A 153 -1.61 -25.45 12.48
CA VAL A 153 -0.81 -24.28 12.15
C VAL A 153 -0.80 -24.08 10.64
N VAL A 154 -1.32 -22.93 10.21
CA VAL A 154 -1.40 -22.52 8.79
C VAL A 154 -0.58 -21.27 8.60
N ASN A 155 0.23 -21.20 7.54
CA ASN A 155 0.85 -19.94 7.13
C ASN A 155 -0.18 -19.08 6.41
N VAL A 156 -0.90 -18.25 7.18
CA VAL A 156 -1.99 -17.44 6.62
C VAL A 156 -1.52 -16.41 5.58
N HIS A 157 -0.24 -16.06 5.55
CA HIS A 157 0.30 -15.19 4.51
C HIS A 157 0.22 -15.81 3.10
N GLU A 158 0.54 -17.10 2.99
CA GLU A 158 0.41 -17.84 1.72
C GLU A 158 -1.06 -17.97 1.30
N GLU A 159 -1.93 -18.30 2.25
CA GLU A 159 -3.36 -18.44 2.03
C GLU A 159 -4.02 -17.12 1.60
N PHE A 160 -3.66 -16.00 2.22
CA PHE A 160 -4.14 -14.69 1.83
C PHE A 160 -3.57 -14.22 0.50
N GLY A 161 -2.37 -14.66 0.16
CA GLY A 161 -1.80 -14.44 -1.18
C GLY A 161 -2.64 -15.13 -2.25
N GLU A 162 -3.00 -16.39 -2.05
CA GLU A 162 -3.89 -17.10 -2.97
C GLU A 162 -5.28 -16.46 -3.01
N LEU A 163 -5.84 -16.06 -1.86
CA LEU A 163 -7.15 -15.39 -1.77
C LEU A 163 -7.15 -14.06 -2.54
N ALA A 164 -6.21 -13.17 -2.26
CA ALA A 164 -6.10 -11.88 -2.93
C ALA A 164 -5.98 -12.05 -4.45
N LEU A 165 -5.18 -13.03 -4.90
CA LEU A 165 -5.05 -13.34 -6.32
C LEU A 165 -6.38 -13.84 -6.93
N ARG A 166 -7.16 -14.64 -6.21
CA ARG A 166 -8.49 -15.12 -6.63
C ARG A 166 -9.47 -13.96 -6.78
N ILE A 167 -9.54 -13.09 -5.75
CA ILE A 167 -10.41 -11.92 -5.75
C ILE A 167 -10.05 -10.98 -6.91
N VAL A 168 -8.76 -10.69 -7.09
CA VAL A 168 -8.26 -9.84 -8.18
C VAL A 168 -8.62 -10.43 -9.54
N ASN A 169 -8.36 -11.73 -9.77
CA ASN A 169 -8.67 -12.36 -11.07
C ASN A 169 -10.17 -12.36 -11.37
N ARG A 170 -11.01 -12.64 -10.36
CA ARG A 170 -12.46 -12.63 -10.53
C ARG A 170 -12.99 -11.22 -10.79
N SER A 171 -12.46 -10.21 -10.09
CA SER A 171 -12.92 -8.82 -10.21
C SER A 171 -12.36 -8.09 -11.43
N LEU A 172 -11.11 -8.39 -11.82
CA LEU A 172 -10.44 -7.76 -12.97
C LEU A 172 -10.81 -8.43 -14.29
N PHE A 173 -10.95 -9.77 -14.30
CA PHE A 173 -10.99 -10.55 -15.54
C PHE A 173 -12.20 -11.48 -15.65
N SER A 174 -13.10 -11.51 -14.68
CA SER A 174 -14.18 -12.50 -14.58
C SER A 174 -13.66 -13.94 -14.69
N ALA A 175 -12.42 -14.19 -14.26
CA ALA A 175 -11.70 -15.44 -14.47
C ALA A 175 -11.39 -16.15 -13.14
N ARG A 176 -11.40 -17.50 -13.20
CA ARG A 176 -10.93 -18.33 -12.07
C ARG A 176 -9.39 -18.41 -12.08
N VAL A 177 -8.82 -18.52 -10.89
CA VAL A 177 -7.37 -18.72 -10.72
C VAL A 177 -6.98 -20.09 -11.27
N GLY A 178 -6.11 -20.05 -12.29
CA GLY A 178 -5.44 -21.21 -12.85
C GLY A 178 -3.94 -21.20 -12.56
N ARG A 179 -3.22 -22.09 -13.25
CA ARG A 179 -1.75 -22.20 -13.16
C ARG A 179 -1.06 -20.86 -13.48
N ALA A 180 -1.53 -20.14 -14.50
CA ALA A 180 -0.94 -18.87 -14.91
C ALA A 180 -0.95 -17.80 -13.83
N ALA A 181 -1.97 -17.76 -12.98
CA ALA A 181 -2.04 -16.82 -11.87
C ALA A 181 -1.04 -17.16 -10.75
N ARG A 182 -0.83 -18.44 -10.46
CA ARG A 182 0.22 -18.87 -9.53
C ARG A 182 1.62 -18.55 -10.08
N ASP A 183 1.85 -18.81 -11.36
CA ASP A 183 3.10 -18.45 -12.05
C ASP A 183 3.38 -16.94 -11.98
N PHE A 184 2.32 -16.11 -12.05
CA PHE A 184 2.41 -14.66 -11.85
C PHE A 184 2.83 -14.31 -10.42
N ALA A 185 2.19 -14.89 -9.40
CA ALA A 185 2.51 -14.65 -7.99
C ALA A 185 3.97 -15.00 -7.67
N GLU A 186 4.45 -16.15 -8.14
CA GLU A 186 5.86 -16.56 -7.98
C GLU A 186 6.81 -15.58 -8.67
N ALA A 187 6.49 -15.17 -9.91
CA ALA A 187 7.29 -14.21 -10.68
C ALA A 187 7.35 -12.85 -9.95
N PHE A 188 6.22 -12.39 -9.43
CA PHE A 188 6.16 -11.15 -8.68
C PHE A 188 6.97 -11.23 -7.38
N THR A 189 6.82 -12.31 -6.60
CA THR A 189 7.59 -12.54 -5.36
C THR A 189 9.09 -12.52 -5.64
N GLU A 190 9.53 -13.17 -6.72
CA GLU A 190 10.94 -13.15 -7.16
C GLU A 190 11.40 -11.72 -7.53
N ALA A 191 10.59 -11.00 -8.32
CA ALA A 191 10.90 -9.63 -8.72
C ALA A 191 10.99 -8.68 -7.49
N ASN A 192 10.02 -8.77 -6.56
CA ASN A 192 9.99 -7.98 -5.32
C ASN A 192 11.21 -8.22 -4.43
N ALA A 193 11.59 -9.50 -4.24
CA ALA A 193 12.79 -9.86 -3.49
C ALA A 193 14.09 -9.33 -4.14
N LEU A 194 14.20 -9.40 -5.47
CA LEU A 194 15.35 -8.86 -6.21
C LEU A 194 15.41 -7.34 -6.12
N LEU A 195 14.29 -6.64 -6.34
CA LEU A 195 14.19 -5.20 -6.21
C LEU A 195 14.47 -4.73 -4.77
N GLY A 196 13.98 -5.43 -3.76
CA GLY A 196 14.25 -5.14 -2.35
C GLY A 196 15.74 -5.19 -2.01
N ARG A 197 16.52 -6.09 -2.65
CA ARG A 197 17.98 -6.13 -2.50
C ARG A 197 18.65 -4.88 -3.07
N PHE A 198 18.11 -4.28 -4.14
CA PHE A 198 18.67 -3.08 -4.75
C PHE A 198 18.56 -1.87 -3.82
N PHE A 199 17.63 -1.88 -2.86
CA PHE A 199 17.58 -0.88 -1.78
C PHE A 199 18.64 -1.07 -0.69
N LYS A 200 19.18 -2.29 -0.55
CA LYS A 200 20.19 -2.59 0.48
C LYS A 200 21.62 -2.45 -0.04
N PHE A 201 21.84 -2.66 -1.33
CA PHE A 201 23.16 -2.67 -1.95
C PHE A 201 23.17 -1.86 -3.24
N PRO A 202 24.25 -1.08 -3.53
CA PRO A 202 24.42 -0.46 -4.84
C PRO A 202 24.52 -1.56 -5.89
N PHE A 203 23.60 -1.55 -6.82
CA PHE A 203 23.57 -2.51 -7.92
C PHE A 203 24.06 -1.87 -9.21
N PRO A 204 24.75 -2.61 -10.10
CA PRO A 204 25.03 -2.12 -11.41
C PRO A 204 23.73 -1.81 -12.17
N PRO A 205 23.74 -0.88 -13.13
CA PRO A 205 22.56 -0.59 -13.94
C PRO A 205 21.93 -1.86 -14.52
N LEU A 206 20.61 -1.88 -14.67
CA LEU A 206 19.87 -3.05 -15.21
C LEU A 206 20.30 -3.43 -16.64
N THR A 207 21.02 -2.56 -17.33
CA THR A 207 21.66 -2.83 -18.63
C THR A 207 22.79 -3.86 -18.53
N VAL A 208 23.41 -4.01 -17.34
CA VAL A 208 24.47 -5.01 -17.11
C VAL A 208 23.84 -6.37 -16.89
N PRO A 209 24.15 -7.43 -17.70
CA PRO A 209 23.46 -8.71 -17.66
C PRO A 209 23.98 -9.63 -16.53
N THR A 210 23.82 -9.20 -15.27
CA THR A 210 24.14 -10.06 -14.12
C THR A 210 23.13 -11.22 -13.99
N PRO A 211 23.47 -12.32 -13.29
CA PRO A 211 22.51 -13.40 -13.02
C PRO A 211 21.22 -12.89 -12.36
N ALA A 212 21.31 -11.94 -11.43
CA ALA A 212 20.15 -11.34 -10.75
C ALA A 212 19.28 -10.53 -11.75
N HIS A 213 19.91 -9.75 -12.66
CA HIS A 213 19.18 -9.00 -13.68
C HIS A 213 18.51 -9.91 -14.70
N ARG A 214 19.15 -11.03 -15.07
CA ARG A 214 18.51 -12.04 -15.95
C ARG A 214 17.30 -12.69 -15.28
N ARG A 215 17.40 -13.01 -13.99
CA ARG A 215 16.26 -13.52 -13.22
C ARG A 215 15.12 -12.49 -13.14
N LEU A 216 15.42 -11.23 -12.83
CA LEU A 216 14.42 -10.17 -12.80
C LEU A 216 13.73 -10.01 -14.16
N ARG A 217 14.45 -10.02 -15.28
CA ARG A 217 13.84 -9.94 -16.62
C ARG A 217 12.88 -11.11 -16.87
N ARG A 218 13.30 -12.36 -16.58
CA ARG A 218 12.41 -13.53 -16.73
C ARG A 218 11.14 -13.41 -15.86
N ALA A 219 11.27 -12.89 -14.66
CA ALA A 219 10.11 -12.66 -13.80
C ALA A 219 9.17 -11.61 -14.42
N ILE A 220 9.71 -10.50 -14.94
CA ILE A 220 8.95 -9.48 -15.66
C ILE A 220 8.26 -10.07 -16.89
N ASP A 221 8.98 -10.84 -17.72
CA ASP A 221 8.42 -11.45 -18.93
C ASP A 221 7.24 -12.40 -18.61
N ARG A 222 7.32 -13.16 -17.48
CA ARG A 222 6.21 -14.01 -17.00
C ARG A 222 5.00 -13.18 -16.57
N MET A 223 5.22 -12.06 -15.88
CA MET A 223 4.15 -11.15 -15.48
C MET A 223 3.49 -10.49 -16.68
N ASP A 224 4.27 -10.00 -17.62
CA ASP A 224 3.78 -9.41 -18.89
C ASP A 224 2.95 -10.42 -19.69
N ALA A 225 3.42 -11.66 -19.83
CA ALA A 225 2.71 -12.72 -20.54
C ALA A 225 1.34 -13.05 -19.89
N PHE A 226 1.28 -13.05 -18.56
CA PHE A 226 0.03 -13.25 -17.84
C PHE A 226 -1.00 -12.18 -18.21
N VAL A 227 -0.65 -10.89 -18.07
CA VAL A 227 -1.54 -9.77 -18.38
C VAL A 227 -1.94 -9.78 -19.86
N ALA A 228 -0.96 -9.97 -20.77
CA ALA A 228 -1.20 -10.02 -22.22
C ALA A 228 -2.24 -11.10 -22.58
N SER A 229 -2.19 -12.26 -21.93
CA SER A 229 -3.13 -13.36 -22.19
C SER A 229 -4.60 -12.99 -21.91
N PHE A 230 -4.88 -12.14 -20.92
CA PHE A 230 -6.24 -11.66 -20.62
C PHE A 230 -6.67 -10.54 -21.56
N VAL A 231 -5.81 -9.56 -21.78
CA VAL A 231 -6.11 -8.43 -22.67
C VAL A 231 -6.38 -8.94 -24.09
N GLN A 232 -5.52 -9.81 -24.63
CA GLN A 232 -5.70 -10.39 -25.97
C GLN A 232 -6.98 -11.21 -26.12
N ARG A 233 -7.28 -12.08 -25.14
CA ARG A 233 -8.54 -12.87 -25.16
C ARG A 233 -9.77 -11.97 -25.17
N ARG A 234 -9.80 -10.94 -24.31
CA ARG A 234 -10.93 -10.01 -24.23
C ARG A 234 -11.07 -9.18 -25.49
N THR A 235 -9.94 -8.75 -26.11
CA THR A 235 -9.96 -8.02 -27.38
C THR A 235 -10.47 -8.90 -28.53
N ALA A 236 -10.07 -10.18 -28.57
CA ALA A 236 -10.49 -11.12 -29.63
C ALA A 236 -11.96 -11.58 -29.48
N ALA A 237 -12.48 -11.65 -28.25
CA ALA A 237 -13.84 -12.06 -27.94
C ALA A 237 -14.42 -11.11 -26.87
N PRO A 238 -14.89 -9.94 -27.29
CA PRO A 238 -15.60 -9.03 -26.38
C PRO A 238 -16.82 -9.74 -25.79
N GLY A 239 -16.91 -9.77 -24.45
CA GLY A 239 -18.04 -10.37 -23.73
C GLY A 239 -18.83 -9.30 -22.98
N ASP A 240 -19.97 -9.71 -22.44
CA ASP A 240 -20.86 -8.86 -21.63
C ASP A 240 -20.45 -8.85 -20.12
N GLU A 241 -19.25 -9.39 -19.81
CA GLU A 241 -18.80 -9.43 -18.42
C GLU A 241 -18.62 -8.02 -17.85
N VAL A 242 -19.14 -7.83 -16.65
CA VAL A 242 -18.99 -6.59 -15.88
C VAL A 242 -17.79 -6.75 -14.96
N ASP A 243 -16.58 -6.59 -15.52
CA ASP A 243 -15.33 -6.59 -14.76
C ASP A 243 -14.50 -5.32 -15.02
N LEU A 244 -13.44 -5.14 -14.21
CA LEU A 244 -12.61 -3.94 -14.32
C LEU A 244 -11.90 -3.84 -15.67
N LEU A 245 -11.50 -4.95 -16.31
CA LEU A 245 -10.87 -4.92 -17.63
C LEU A 245 -11.82 -4.37 -18.69
N THR A 246 -13.07 -4.86 -18.71
CA THR A 246 -14.11 -4.35 -19.63
C THR A 246 -14.39 -2.87 -19.40
N LEU A 247 -14.47 -2.44 -18.13
CA LEU A 247 -14.66 -1.02 -17.80
C LEU A 247 -13.50 -0.14 -18.31
N LEU A 248 -12.26 -0.63 -18.19
CA LEU A 248 -11.09 0.11 -18.68
C LEU A 248 -10.99 0.13 -20.20
N MET A 249 -11.33 -0.98 -20.88
CA MET A 249 -11.35 -1.04 -22.34
C MET A 249 -12.39 -0.09 -22.95
N ASN A 250 -13.50 0.13 -22.24
CA ASN A 250 -14.58 1.00 -22.68
C ASN A 250 -14.47 2.44 -22.16
N ALA A 251 -13.44 2.73 -21.33
CA ALA A 251 -13.24 4.06 -20.77
C ALA A 251 -12.83 5.06 -21.86
N VAL A 252 -13.50 6.22 -21.87
CA VAL A 252 -13.25 7.33 -22.81
C VAL A 252 -12.89 8.58 -21.99
N ASP A 253 -11.91 9.36 -22.44
CA ASP A 253 -11.49 10.61 -21.81
C ASP A 253 -12.45 11.75 -22.19
N GLU A 254 -13.65 11.75 -21.58
CA GLU A 254 -14.73 12.72 -21.89
C GLU A 254 -14.29 14.18 -21.66
N ASP A 255 -13.45 14.41 -20.64
CA ASP A 255 -12.91 15.73 -20.29
C ASP A 255 -11.63 16.10 -21.08
N GLY A 256 -11.20 15.24 -22.01
CA GLY A 256 -9.95 15.40 -22.75
C GLY A 256 -10.09 15.22 -24.24
N ASP A 257 -9.43 14.19 -24.80
CA ASP A 257 -9.35 13.96 -26.26
C ASP A 257 -10.50 13.12 -26.84
N GLY A 258 -11.43 12.66 -26.02
CA GLY A 258 -12.55 11.80 -26.44
C GLY A 258 -12.13 10.38 -26.86
N ARG A 259 -10.90 9.95 -26.55
CA ARG A 259 -10.37 8.63 -26.94
C ARG A 259 -10.21 7.70 -25.74
N GLY A 260 -10.23 6.41 -26.01
CA GLY A 260 -9.91 5.37 -25.04
C GLY A 260 -8.42 5.21 -24.79
N MET A 261 -8.04 4.17 -24.04
CA MET A 261 -6.63 3.80 -23.82
C MET A 261 -6.07 3.09 -25.06
N GLU A 262 -4.83 3.42 -25.42
CA GLU A 262 -4.08 2.63 -26.38
C GLU A 262 -3.77 1.22 -25.81
N PRO A 263 -3.65 0.17 -26.64
CA PRO A 263 -3.44 -1.22 -26.18
C PRO A 263 -2.23 -1.40 -25.26
N GLU A 264 -1.11 -0.76 -25.57
CA GLU A 264 0.10 -0.79 -24.72
C GLU A 264 -0.16 -0.14 -23.36
N GLN A 265 -0.87 0.98 -23.35
CA GLN A 265 -1.25 1.70 -22.13
C GLN A 265 -2.17 0.85 -21.27
N LEU A 266 -3.19 0.24 -21.86
CA LEU A 266 -4.10 -0.67 -21.16
C LEU A 266 -3.32 -1.83 -20.52
N HIS A 267 -2.36 -2.42 -21.21
CA HIS A 267 -1.48 -3.48 -20.67
C HIS A 267 -0.72 -2.98 -19.41
N HIS A 268 -0.12 -1.80 -19.49
CA HIS A 268 0.61 -1.22 -18.36
C HIS A 268 -0.30 -0.97 -17.15
N GLU A 269 -1.53 -0.49 -17.39
CA GLU A 269 -2.48 -0.23 -16.30
C GLU A 269 -2.99 -1.53 -15.66
N VAL A 270 -3.32 -2.54 -16.46
CA VAL A 270 -3.75 -3.84 -15.96
C VAL A 270 -2.65 -4.49 -15.12
N LEU A 271 -1.38 -4.44 -15.58
CA LEU A 271 -0.24 -4.91 -14.81
C LEU A 271 -0.13 -4.18 -13.46
N ASN A 272 -0.26 -2.84 -13.46
CA ASN A 272 -0.22 -2.04 -12.24
C ASN A 272 -1.36 -2.39 -11.28
N LEU A 273 -2.56 -2.69 -11.79
CA LEU A 273 -3.71 -3.07 -10.97
C LEU A 273 -3.50 -4.44 -10.31
N VAL A 274 -3.04 -5.44 -11.07
CA VAL A 274 -2.78 -6.78 -10.52
C VAL A 274 -1.70 -6.71 -9.44
N VAL A 275 -0.57 -6.06 -9.72
CA VAL A 275 0.53 -5.88 -8.75
C VAL A 275 0.07 -5.12 -7.51
N GLY A 276 -0.64 -4.00 -7.73
CA GLY A 276 -1.09 -3.13 -6.64
C GLY A 276 -2.10 -3.80 -5.72
N ALA A 277 -3.01 -4.62 -6.25
CA ALA A 277 -4.05 -5.27 -5.47
C ALA A 277 -3.55 -6.55 -4.77
N TYR A 278 -2.72 -7.35 -5.43
CA TYR A 278 -2.27 -8.64 -4.90
C TYR A 278 -1.43 -8.50 -3.62
N GLU A 279 -0.25 -7.93 -3.74
CA GLU A 279 0.75 -7.90 -2.67
C GLU A 279 0.31 -7.06 -1.47
N THR A 280 -0.29 -5.89 -1.72
CA THR A 280 -0.66 -4.97 -0.65
C THR A 280 -1.78 -5.53 0.21
N THR A 281 -2.78 -6.17 -0.39
CA THR A 281 -3.88 -6.81 0.34
C THR A 281 -3.39 -8.04 1.10
N THR A 282 -2.54 -8.87 0.50
CA THR A 282 -1.91 -10.02 1.16
C THR A 282 -1.20 -9.60 2.44
N ASN A 283 -0.36 -8.57 2.37
CA ASN A 283 0.37 -8.06 3.54
C ASN A 283 -0.58 -7.48 4.59
N ALA A 284 -1.58 -6.69 4.18
CA ALA A 284 -2.54 -6.09 5.11
C ALA A 284 -3.34 -7.15 5.86
N LEU A 285 -3.89 -8.16 5.17
CA LEU A 285 -4.61 -9.28 5.78
C LEU A 285 -3.71 -10.05 6.74
N SER A 286 -2.48 -10.33 6.34
CA SER A 286 -1.50 -11.04 7.18
C SER A 286 -1.25 -10.32 8.50
N TRP A 287 -1.07 -9.01 8.46
CA TRP A 287 -0.88 -8.19 9.66
C TRP A 287 -2.15 -8.08 10.50
N ILE A 288 -3.34 -8.00 9.89
CA ILE A 288 -4.62 -7.99 10.61
C ILE A 288 -4.72 -9.27 11.46
N PHE A 289 -4.54 -10.45 10.86
CA PHE A 289 -4.72 -11.71 11.59
C PHE A 289 -3.59 -12.02 12.55
N TYR A 290 -2.36 -11.56 12.28
CA TYR A 290 -1.27 -11.58 13.26
C TYR A 290 -1.62 -10.76 14.52
N LEU A 291 -2.11 -9.52 14.33
CA LEU A 291 -2.49 -8.66 15.44
C LEU A 291 -3.69 -9.20 16.21
N LEU A 292 -4.70 -9.74 15.55
CA LEU A 292 -5.83 -10.38 16.22
C LEU A 292 -5.40 -11.58 17.05
N ALA A 293 -4.52 -12.43 16.53
CA ALA A 293 -3.98 -13.57 17.28
C ALA A 293 -3.15 -13.15 18.50
N ALA A 294 -2.49 -11.98 18.43
CA ALA A 294 -1.73 -11.40 19.54
C ALA A 294 -2.60 -10.63 20.55
N HIS A 295 -3.83 -10.23 20.17
CA HIS A 295 -4.74 -9.41 20.97
C HIS A 295 -6.14 -10.03 21.09
N PRO A 296 -6.32 -11.09 21.90
CA PRO A 296 -7.60 -11.81 22.02
C PRO A 296 -8.78 -10.95 22.48
N GLU A 297 -8.52 -9.88 23.21
CA GLU A 297 -9.52 -8.91 23.65
C GLU A 297 -10.10 -8.10 22.50
N VAL A 298 -9.27 -7.80 21.47
CA VAL A 298 -9.72 -7.13 20.23
C VAL A 298 -10.53 -8.11 19.39
N GLU A 299 -10.04 -9.35 19.23
CA GLU A 299 -10.75 -10.41 18.51
C GLU A 299 -12.14 -10.66 19.11
N ARG A 300 -12.27 -10.72 20.46
CA ARG A 300 -13.54 -10.90 21.15
C ARG A 300 -14.55 -9.80 20.82
N LYS A 301 -14.14 -8.51 20.89
CA LYS A 301 -15.02 -7.39 20.53
C LYS A 301 -15.46 -7.45 19.07
N LEU A 302 -14.57 -7.85 18.19
CA LEU A 302 -14.86 -8.02 16.77
C LEU A 302 -15.88 -9.16 16.54
N HIS A 303 -15.77 -10.25 17.29
CA HIS A 303 -16.76 -11.34 17.28
C HIS A 303 -18.13 -10.86 17.76
N GLU A 304 -18.19 -10.09 18.85
CA GLU A 304 -19.43 -9.51 19.40
C GLU A 304 -20.14 -8.64 18.35
N GLU A 305 -19.39 -7.76 17.66
CA GLU A 305 -19.94 -6.92 16.57
C GLU A 305 -20.42 -7.77 15.40
N ALA A 306 -19.61 -8.74 14.95
CA ALA A 306 -19.98 -9.63 13.85
C ALA A 306 -21.25 -10.44 14.16
N ASP A 307 -21.39 -10.96 15.37
CA ASP A 307 -22.60 -11.69 15.79
C ASP A 307 -23.84 -10.80 15.80
N ALA A 308 -23.73 -9.62 16.39
CA ALA A 308 -24.83 -8.67 16.49
C ALA A 308 -25.34 -8.20 15.12
N VAL A 309 -24.44 -8.06 14.13
CA VAL A 309 -24.80 -7.52 12.81
C VAL A 309 -25.15 -8.62 11.82
N LEU A 310 -24.39 -9.73 11.81
CA LEU A 310 -24.50 -10.76 10.78
C LEU A 310 -25.43 -11.90 11.16
N GLY A 311 -25.59 -12.22 12.46
CA GLY A 311 -26.40 -13.35 12.90
C GLY A 311 -26.00 -14.68 12.26
N GLY A 312 -24.71 -14.88 11.99
CA GLY A 312 -24.17 -16.06 11.34
C GLY A 312 -24.19 -16.08 9.80
N ARG A 313 -24.86 -15.15 9.12
CA ARG A 313 -24.84 -15.06 7.64
C ARG A 313 -23.53 -14.48 7.09
N VAL A 314 -23.25 -14.69 5.81
CA VAL A 314 -22.13 -14.09 5.09
C VAL A 314 -22.31 -12.56 5.05
N PRO A 315 -21.26 -11.76 5.29
CA PRO A 315 -21.33 -10.31 5.22
C PRO A 315 -21.58 -9.82 3.79
N ARG A 316 -22.24 -8.67 3.68
CA ARG A 316 -22.50 -7.95 2.43
C ARG A 316 -21.89 -6.55 2.48
N PHE A 317 -21.83 -5.88 1.36
CA PHE A 317 -21.29 -4.52 1.27
C PHE A 317 -21.95 -3.55 2.27
N GLU A 318 -23.27 -3.62 2.42
CA GLU A 318 -24.06 -2.76 3.30
C GLU A 318 -23.74 -2.96 4.79
N ASP A 319 -23.24 -4.13 5.17
CA ASP A 319 -22.89 -4.42 6.56
C ASP A 319 -21.66 -3.63 7.04
N MET A 320 -20.82 -3.17 6.11
CA MET A 320 -19.64 -2.37 6.45
C MET A 320 -20.00 -1.08 7.21
N ALA A 321 -21.15 -0.46 6.90
CA ALA A 321 -21.62 0.72 7.62
C ALA A 321 -22.10 0.40 9.05
N ARG A 322 -22.40 -0.88 9.34
CA ARG A 322 -22.91 -1.37 10.63
C ARG A 322 -21.85 -2.06 11.48
N THR A 323 -20.63 -2.18 10.97
CA THR A 323 -19.49 -2.81 11.63
C THR A 323 -18.31 -1.85 11.78
N PRO A 324 -18.48 -0.74 12.54
CA PRO A 324 -17.46 0.31 12.69
C PRO A 324 -16.20 -0.19 13.43
N TYR A 325 -16.34 -1.18 14.34
CA TYR A 325 -15.19 -1.72 15.04
C TYR A 325 -14.29 -2.55 14.12
N ALA A 326 -14.87 -3.36 13.24
CA ALA A 326 -14.11 -4.06 12.19
C ALA A 326 -13.34 -3.08 11.30
N ARG A 327 -13.95 -1.96 10.93
CA ARG A 327 -13.27 -0.86 10.22
C ARG A 327 -12.10 -0.31 11.02
N SER A 328 -12.29 -0.04 12.31
CA SER A 328 -11.23 0.48 13.20
C SER A 328 -10.06 -0.49 13.34
N VAL A 329 -10.32 -1.82 13.36
CA VAL A 329 -9.28 -2.86 13.35
C VAL A 329 -8.44 -2.79 12.07
N VAL A 330 -9.08 -2.65 10.91
CA VAL A 330 -8.38 -2.49 9.62
C VAL A 330 -7.55 -1.21 9.62
N GLU A 331 -8.12 -0.08 10.04
CA GLU A 331 -7.45 1.22 10.02
C GLU A 331 -6.23 1.24 10.97
N GLU A 332 -6.36 0.67 12.18
CA GLU A 332 -5.23 0.59 13.13
C GLU A 332 -4.13 -0.37 12.65
N THR A 333 -4.51 -1.48 12.01
CA THR A 333 -3.52 -2.35 11.37
C THR A 333 -2.75 -1.61 10.28
N LEU A 334 -3.45 -0.87 9.42
CA LEU A 334 -2.82 -0.06 8.36
C LEU A 334 -1.99 1.09 8.92
N ARG A 335 -2.28 1.59 10.12
CA ARG A 335 -1.42 2.54 10.82
C ARG A 335 -0.08 1.90 11.19
N LEU A 336 -0.12 0.76 11.86
CA LEU A 336 1.09 0.06 12.33
C LEU A 336 1.88 -0.56 11.18
N TYR A 337 1.20 -1.22 10.26
CA TYR A 337 1.82 -2.04 9.20
C TYR A 337 1.27 -1.70 7.82
N SER A 338 1.34 -0.41 7.45
CA SER A 338 0.96 0.02 6.11
C SER A 338 1.78 -0.71 5.04
N PRO A 339 1.18 -1.48 4.12
CA PRO A 339 1.94 -2.15 3.06
C PRO A 339 2.76 -1.17 2.22
N ALA A 340 2.16 -0.04 1.83
CA ALA A 340 2.87 1.07 1.20
C ALA A 340 3.47 1.97 2.30
N TRP A 341 4.56 1.51 2.91
CA TRP A 341 5.19 2.15 4.06
C TRP A 341 6.07 3.35 3.72
N GLN A 342 6.38 3.55 2.44
CA GLN A 342 7.25 4.62 1.93
C GLN A 342 6.74 5.18 0.61
N PHE A 343 6.93 6.48 0.45
CA PHE A 343 6.65 7.21 -0.78
C PHE A 343 7.81 8.13 -1.09
N MET A 344 8.04 8.45 -2.36
CA MET A 344 9.04 9.43 -2.73
C MET A 344 8.49 10.46 -3.70
N ARG A 345 9.08 11.64 -3.64
CA ARG A 345 8.93 12.69 -4.65
C ARG A 345 10.30 13.23 -5.01
N ARG A 346 10.43 13.81 -6.17
CA ARG A 346 11.61 14.57 -6.57
C ARG A 346 11.23 16.02 -6.73
N ALA A 347 11.97 16.91 -6.09
CA ALA A 347 11.82 18.35 -6.27
C ALA A 347 12.27 18.74 -7.68
N ARG A 348 11.39 19.30 -8.50
CA ARG A 348 11.71 19.82 -9.85
C ARG A 348 12.44 21.15 -9.77
N THR A 349 12.04 21.98 -8.82
CA THR A 349 12.62 23.29 -8.50
C THR A 349 12.96 23.32 -7.02
N GLU A 350 13.68 24.35 -6.59
CA GLU A 350 13.90 24.59 -5.17
C GLU A 350 12.60 24.92 -4.43
N ASP A 351 12.56 24.62 -3.14
CA ASP A 351 11.46 24.95 -2.24
C ASP A 351 11.98 25.27 -0.84
N ARG A 352 11.09 25.73 0.04
CA ARG A 352 11.37 25.94 1.46
C ARG A 352 10.30 25.25 2.29
N ILE A 353 10.69 24.30 3.15
CA ILE A 353 9.79 23.52 4.01
C ILE A 353 10.22 23.71 5.46
N GLY A 354 9.32 24.15 6.34
CA GLY A 354 9.59 24.35 7.76
C GLY A 354 10.79 25.27 8.03
N GLY A 355 11.03 26.27 7.16
CA GLY A 355 12.18 27.18 7.24
C GLY A 355 13.45 26.64 6.58
N PHE A 356 13.53 25.36 6.21
CA PHE A 356 14.70 24.74 5.59
C PHE A 356 14.68 24.83 4.06
N HIS A 357 15.84 25.03 3.46
CA HIS A 357 16.02 25.04 2.02
C HIS A 357 16.03 23.62 1.45
N ILE A 358 15.20 23.38 0.46
CA ILE A 358 15.11 22.13 -0.30
C ILE A 358 15.66 22.40 -1.72
N PRO A 359 16.87 21.93 -2.02
CA PRO A 359 17.44 22.13 -3.34
C PRO A 359 16.65 21.43 -4.45
N ALA A 360 16.67 22.00 -5.65
CA ALA A 360 16.14 21.32 -6.84
C ALA A 360 16.79 19.93 -7.01
N ARG A 361 16.06 18.98 -7.57
CA ARG A 361 16.44 17.58 -7.76
C ARG A 361 16.61 16.76 -6.47
N SER A 362 16.28 17.31 -5.29
CA SER A 362 16.26 16.53 -4.03
C SER A 362 15.23 15.40 -4.08
N ASN A 363 15.61 14.23 -3.55
CA ASN A 363 14.66 13.16 -3.29
C ASN A 363 13.99 13.39 -1.93
N ILE A 364 12.70 13.62 -1.95
CA ILE A 364 11.86 13.78 -0.75
C ILE A 364 11.32 12.41 -0.37
N TYR A 365 11.61 11.99 0.85
CA TYR A 365 11.26 10.69 1.39
C TYR A 365 10.13 10.85 2.41
N LEU A 366 8.95 10.33 2.08
CA LEU A 366 7.78 10.33 2.92
C LEU A 366 7.60 8.91 3.46
N ASN A 367 7.51 8.75 4.77
CA ASN A 367 7.51 7.44 5.39
C ASN A 367 6.32 7.28 6.33
N SER A 368 5.29 6.53 5.89
CA SER A 368 4.09 6.30 6.71
C SER A 368 4.40 5.48 7.97
N TYR A 369 5.35 4.54 7.94
CA TYR A 369 5.72 3.76 9.11
C TYR A 369 6.27 4.63 10.26
N VAL A 370 7.09 5.64 9.95
CA VAL A 370 7.63 6.58 10.94
C VAL A 370 6.57 7.60 11.35
N LEU A 371 5.86 8.19 10.38
CA LEU A 371 4.81 9.17 10.60
C LEU A 371 3.68 8.62 11.48
N HIS A 372 3.24 7.40 11.20
CA HIS A 372 2.19 6.73 11.99
C HIS A 372 2.63 6.30 13.40
N ARG A 373 3.91 6.55 13.73
CA ARG A 373 4.49 6.34 15.06
C ARG A 373 5.03 7.63 15.68
N HIS A 374 4.68 8.78 15.10
CA HIS A 374 5.12 10.07 15.60
C HIS A 374 4.45 10.36 16.96
N PRO A 375 5.23 10.57 18.06
CA PRO A 375 4.69 10.63 19.42
C PRO A 375 3.78 11.84 19.68
N GLN A 376 3.91 12.91 18.90
CA GLN A 376 3.01 14.08 19.00
C GLN A 376 1.68 13.88 18.26
N LEU A 377 1.58 12.87 17.41
CA LEU A 377 0.38 12.58 16.61
C LEU A 377 -0.38 11.36 17.13
N TRP A 378 0.31 10.46 17.82
CA TRP A 378 -0.21 9.18 18.28
C TRP A 378 0.23 8.89 19.70
N ASP A 379 -0.73 8.81 20.61
CA ASP A 379 -0.49 8.39 22.00
C ASP A 379 -0.11 6.91 22.00
N ASP A 380 0.92 6.52 22.75
CA ASP A 380 1.43 5.15 22.79
C ASP A 380 1.52 4.50 21.37
N PRO A 381 2.36 5.05 20.49
CA PRO A 381 2.30 4.80 19.06
C PRO A 381 2.62 3.36 18.63
N GLU A 382 3.23 2.55 19.50
CA GLU A 382 3.56 1.15 19.19
C GLU A 382 2.44 0.17 19.60
N SER A 383 1.47 0.59 20.42
CA SER A 383 0.34 -0.24 20.84
C SER A 383 -0.68 -0.41 19.71
N PHE A 384 -1.27 -1.60 19.63
CA PHE A 384 -2.41 -1.91 18.78
C PHE A 384 -3.71 -1.57 19.51
N ASP A 385 -4.31 -0.46 19.19
CA ASP A 385 -5.55 0.04 19.79
C ASP A 385 -6.53 0.54 18.72
N PRO A 386 -7.45 -0.33 18.23
CA PRO A 386 -8.48 0.06 17.27
C PRO A 386 -9.35 1.24 17.74
N GLY A 387 -9.50 1.44 19.05
CA GLY A 387 -10.26 2.55 19.61
C GLY A 387 -9.75 3.94 19.21
N ARG A 388 -8.51 4.07 18.71
CA ARG A 388 -7.95 5.31 18.15
C ARG A 388 -8.75 5.85 16.97
N PHE A 389 -9.47 4.96 16.26
CA PHE A 389 -10.26 5.28 15.09
C PHE A 389 -11.74 5.46 15.38
N SER A 390 -12.12 5.51 16.69
CA SER A 390 -13.46 5.97 17.04
C SER A 390 -13.67 7.43 16.60
N PRO A 391 -14.92 7.85 16.32
CA PRO A 391 -15.21 9.25 15.95
C PRO A 391 -14.64 10.26 16.94
N GLU A 392 -14.75 9.98 18.26
CA GLU A 392 -14.31 10.86 19.32
C GLU A 392 -12.79 11.04 19.35
N ARG A 393 -12.03 9.94 19.24
CA ARG A 393 -10.56 9.97 19.27
C ARG A 393 -9.92 10.34 17.94
N SER A 394 -10.67 10.29 16.86
CA SER A 394 -10.23 10.76 15.53
C SER A 394 -10.47 12.24 15.33
N ALA A 395 -11.35 12.85 16.14
CA ALA A 395 -11.65 14.27 16.06
C ALA A 395 -10.39 15.13 16.27
N GLY A 396 -10.14 16.08 15.37
CA GLY A 396 -8.97 16.97 15.41
C GLY A 396 -7.64 16.36 14.94
N ARG A 397 -7.59 15.09 14.53
CA ARG A 397 -6.37 14.51 13.96
C ARG A 397 -6.01 15.23 12.65
N PRO A 398 -4.74 15.70 12.48
CA PRO A 398 -4.32 16.34 11.26
C PRO A 398 -4.52 15.42 10.04
N ARG A 399 -5.03 15.95 8.95
CA ARG A 399 -5.44 15.17 7.77
C ARG A 399 -4.36 14.24 7.22
N HIS A 400 -3.10 14.65 7.24
CA HIS A 400 -1.97 13.87 6.73
C HIS A 400 -1.18 13.15 7.83
N ALA A 401 -1.70 13.07 9.07
CA ALA A 401 -1.14 12.23 10.12
C ALA A 401 -1.35 10.73 9.86
N TYR A 402 -2.39 10.38 9.09
CA TYR A 402 -2.74 9.03 8.69
C TYR A 402 -2.85 8.94 7.17
N MET A 403 -1.91 8.21 6.54
CA MET A 403 -1.82 8.15 5.08
C MET A 403 -1.38 6.78 4.54
N PRO A 404 -2.08 5.68 4.88
CA PRO A 404 -1.71 4.34 4.43
C PRO A 404 -1.88 4.16 2.91
N PHE A 405 -2.68 5.00 2.28
CA PHE A 405 -2.95 5.05 0.84
C PHE A 405 -2.24 6.21 0.13
N GLY A 406 -1.27 6.84 0.79
CA GLY A 406 -0.64 8.07 0.29
C GLY A 406 -1.55 9.30 0.41
N GLY A 407 -1.31 10.31 -0.44
CA GLY A 407 -2.07 11.56 -0.37
C GLY A 407 -1.94 12.42 -1.62
N GLY A 408 -2.75 13.49 -1.66
CA GLY A 408 -2.82 14.41 -2.78
C GLY A 408 -3.43 13.77 -4.04
N GLU A 409 -3.10 14.29 -5.20
CA GLU A 409 -3.60 13.79 -6.48
C GLU A 409 -3.20 12.34 -6.79
N ARG A 410 -2.12 11.87 -6.14
CA ARG A 410 -1.54 10.53 -6.27
C ARG A 410 -2.04 9.55 -5.20
N ILE A 411 -3.11 9.89 -4.50
CA ILE A 411 -3.75 8.94 -3.56
C ILE A 411 -4.13 7.64 -4.28
N CYS A 412 -4.03 6.52 -3.59
CA CYS A 412 -4.34 5.20 -4.16
C CYS A 412 -5.71 5.20 -4.85
N ILE A 413 -5.74 4.79 -6.12
CA ILE A 413 -6.98 4.70 -6.88
C ILE A 413 -7.88 3.58 -6.36
N GLY A 414 -7.25 2.47 -5.91
CA GLY A 414 -7.92 1.28 -5.37
C GLY A 414 -8.27 1.36 -3.89
N GLN A 415 -8.18 2.53 -3.23
CA GLN A 415 -8.42 2.65 -1.78
C GLN A 415 -9.77 2.07 -1.35
N HIS A 416 -10.85 2.40 -2.06
CA HIS A 416 -12.18 1.87 -1.74
C HIS A 416 -12.26 0.35 -1.95
N PHE A 417 -11.67 -0.16 -3.02
CA PHE A 417 -11.59 -1.59 -3.28
C PHE A 417 -10.84 -2.32 -2.15
N ALA A 418 -9.64 -1.85 -1.81
CA ALA A 418 -8.82 -2.46 -0.76
C ALA A 418 -9.52 -2.43 0.61
N LEU A 419 -10.12 -1.31 1.01
CA LEU A 419 -10.85 -1.22 2.28
C LEU A 419 -12.07 -2.11 2.32
N THR A 420 -12.81 -2.24 1.20
CA THR A 420 -13.94 -3.16 1.07
C THR A 420 -13.46 -4.61 1.20
N GLU A 421 -12.42 -4.97 0.48
CA GLU A 421 -11.83 -6.31 0.51
C GLU A 421 -11.36 -6.69 1.92
N LEU A 422 -10.52 -5.84 2.54
CA LEU A 422 -10.02 -6.09 3.89
C LEU A 422 -11.15 -6.25 4.91
N HIS A 423 -12.17 -5.41 4.84
CA HIS A 423 -13.29 -5.42 5.77
C HIS A 423 -14.16 -6.67 5.60
N LEU A 424 -14.55 -7.01 4.37
CA LEU A 424 -15.41 -8.17 4.08
C LEU A 424 -14.67 -9.49 4.34
N VAL A 425 -13.40 -9.59 3.98
CA VAL A 425 -12.56 -10.76 4.28
C VAL A 425 -12.43 -10.94 5.79
N LEU A 426 -12.13 -9.85 6.53
CA LEU A 426 -12.05 -9.87 7.99
C LEU A 426 -13.34 -10.42 8.61
N LEU A 427 -14.50 -9.84 8.28
CA LEU A 427 -15.78 -10.25 8.81
C LEU A 427 -16.12 -11.71 8.44
N THR A 428 -15.81 -12.13 7.22
CA THR A 428 -16.09 -13.50 6.75
C THR A 428 -15.30 -14.53 7.53
N LEU A 429 -14.02 -14.23 7.85
CA LEU A 429 -13.14 -15.13 8.58
C LEU A 429 -13.50 -15.20 10.08
N VAL A 430 -13.61 -14.04 10.74
CA VAL A 430 -13.87 -14.00 12.20
C VAL A 430 -15.26 -14.51 12.56
N ARG A 431 -16.21 -14.52 11.65
CA ARG A 431 -17.52 -15.14 11.84
C ARG A 431 -17.43 -16.63 12.18
N ARG A 432 -16.45 -17.35 11.62
CA ARG A 432 -16.35 -18.82 11.71
C ARG A 432 -15.10 -19.32 12.45
N HIS A 433 -14.05 -18.49 12.57
CA HIS A 433 -12.77 -18.93 13.09
C HIS A 433 -12.18 -17.97 14.12
N ARG A 434 -11.33 -18.52 14.98
CA ARG A 434 -10.43 -17.84 15.92
C ARG A 434 -9.00 -18.14 15.52
N PHE A 435 -8.12 -17.16 15.77
CA PHE A 435 -6.72 -17.28 15.41
C PHE A 435 -5.85 -17.15 16.67
N ARG A 436 -4.83 -18.00 16.76
CA ARG A 436 -3.90 -18.00 17.90
C ARG A 436 -2.46 -18.06 17.39
N LEU A 437 -1.56 -17.46 18.13
CA LEU A 437 -0.12 -17.66 17.89
C LEU A 437 0.27 -19.04 18.38
N PRO A 438 1.02 -19.82 17.58
CA PRO A 438 1.56 -21.10 18.03
C PRO A 438 2.45 -20.92 19.27
N PRO A 439 2.44 -21.84 20.24
CA PRO A 439 3.29 -21.77 21.43
C PRO A 439 4.77 -21.62 21.08
N GLY A 440 5.45 -20.66 21.71
CA GLY A 440 6.89 -20.44 21.51
C GLY A 440 7.27 -19.74 20.19
N GLN A 441 6.30 -19.32 19.39
CA GLN A 441 6.60 -18.59 18.15
C GLN A 441 7.21 -17.22 18.45
N PRO A 442 8.36 -16.88 17.84
CA PRO A 442 8.92 -15.54 17.96
C PRO A 442 8.02 -14.51 17.27
N PRO A 443 8.06 -13.25 17.73
CA PRO A 443 7.30 -12.18 17.07
C PRO A 443 7.64 -12.07 15.58
N VAL A 444 6.60 -11.97 14.75
CA VAL A 444 6.76 -11.71 13.31
C VAL A 444 7.35 -10.32 13.11
N ARG A 445 8.44 -10.23 12.37
CA ARG A 445 9.13 -8.96 12.12
C ARG A 445 8.68 -8.33 10.81
N PRO A 446 8.49 -6.99 10.76
CA PRO A 446 8.26 -6.32 9.51
C PRO A 446 9.55 -6.26 8.68
N GLN A 447 9.49 -6.79 7.45
CA GLN A 447 10.57 -6.75 6.49
C GLN A 447 10.31 -5.63 5.46
N PRO A 448 11.09 -4.53 5.48
CA PRO A 448 10.93 -3.43 4.55
C PRO A 448 11.52 -3.78 3.18
N LEU A 449 10.68 -4.28 2.29
CA LEU A 449 10.94 -4.46 0.86
C LEU A 449 10.30 -3.28 0.09
N ILE A 450 9.83 -3.49 -1.15
CA ILE A 450 9.00 -2.49 -1.84
C ILE A 450 7.72 -2.22 -1.02
N THR A 451 7.13 -3.29 -0.50
CA THR A 451 6.05 -3.28 0.48
C THR A 451 6.56 -3.75 1.85
N LEU A 452 5.80 -3.49 2.91
CA LEU A 452 6.10 -3.94 4.27
C LEU A 452 5.57 -5.37 4.48
N HIS A 453 6.45 -6.31 4.33
CA HIS A 453 6.17 -7.74 4.32
C HIS A 453 6.35 -8.37 5.73
N PRO A 454 5.55 -9.34 6.17
CA PRO A 454 5.86 -10.14 7.35
C PRO A 454 7.00 -11.12 7.04
N GLU A 455 8.14 -10.99 7.74
CA GLU A 455 9.33 -11.82 7.52
C GLU A 455 9.04 -13.30 7.86
N GLY A 456 9.22 -14.18 6.88
CA GLY A 456 8.97 -15.62 7.06
C GLY A 456 7.50 -16.04 7.02
N GLY A 457 6.58 -15.11 6.71
CA GLY A 457 5.15 -15.34 6.71
C GLY A 457 4.51 -15.19 8.10
N VAL A 458 3.27 -15.68 8.24
CA VAL A 458 2.47 -15.57 9.47
C VAL A 458 1.84 -16.93 9.80
N PRO A 459 2.55 -17.83 10.50
CA PRO A 459 1.97 -19.09 10.97
C PRO A 459 1.01 -18.81 12.13
N LEU A 460 -0.23 -19.28 12.03
CA LEU A 460 -1.27 -19.16 13.05
C LEU A 460 -1.99 -20.50 13.24
N GLU A 461 -2.38 -20.81 14.47
CA GLU A 461 -3.35 -21.85 14.74
C GLU A 461 -4.75 -21.36 14.37
N VAL A 462 -5.48 -22.16 13.57
CA VAL A 462 -6.81 -21.87 13.11
C VAL A 462 -7.81 -22.77 13.84
N HIS A 463 -8.71 -22.17 14.61
CA HIS A 463 -9.71 -22.88 15.40
C HIS A 463 -11.12 -22.51 14.93
N PRO A 464 -12.04 -23.47 14.79
CA PRO A 464 -13.46 -23.17 14.65
C PRO A 464 -13.98 -22.34 15.83
N ARG A 465 -14.95 -21.51 15.56
CA ARG A 465 -15.60 -20.68 16.56
C ARG A 465 -16.84 -21.36 17.14
#